data_50d5f517c705bc83f48be7356768e456
#
_entry.id   50d5f517c705bc83f48be7356768e456
#
_cell.length_a   1.000
_cell.length_b   1.000
_cell.length_c   1.000
_cell.angle_alpha   90.00
_cell.angle_beta   90.00
_cell.angle_gamma   90.00
#
_symmetry.space_group_name_H-M   'P 1'
#
loop_
_entity.id
_entity.type
_entity.pdbx_description
1 polymer ?
#
loop_
_entity_poly.entity_id
_entity_poly.type
_entity_poly.pdbx_seq_one_letter_code
_entity_poly.pdbx_strand_id
1 'polypeptide(L)'
;MNHKGKLKKGSLVFLVIFVTALCLWGCGLQKQEEGARTYYFYVKIINGEKQLCDRFYIAEELETIRQMTVIKNVNGWVIPGVKDHEIKWKDDSLKYAAQRATGIDDRPIWLSDTWDITELEVHRAESLDDITELPNLEILSIDGESIKNVEKVGKLKKIKQLYIWGECDEGLESIGNLTSLESLLIFGYENADFTFLGNLTNLKELSLWSYQMQDISWIEKLTKLRELKLWGNDKLSDITPLRYLTNLEILDLSVCRISDISPLSELKKLKKLDLWNNRIKDITPLSGLTRLEYLSIGMNQVKDISAIEDLTNLTELRVTKNQISNIDALADLINLQELYADENKIQDISALERLTQIQVLDMSRNNIGNIDVLINLTKLKKLDLCHNHIRDISVLENLTQLNVLYLYKNEISDITPLQDLTNLEELDVTGNLVNDYSCVEFVLRLNELL
;
A
#
# COMPACT_ATOMS: atom_id res chain seq x y z
N MET A 1 21.57 32.22 17.94
CA MET A 1 20.95 31.99 19.29
C MET A 1 21.62 30.80 19.92
N ASN A 2 22.14 31.01 21.13
CA ASN A 2 23.02 30.08 21.85
C ASN A 2 22.28 28.81 22.32
N HIS A 3 22.57 27.67 21.75
CA HIS A 3 22.32 26.40 22.42
C HIS A 3 23.60 25.96 23.17
N LYS A 4 23.70 26.42 24.39
CA LYS A 4 24.67 25.89 25.35
C LYS A 4 24.13 24.58 25.92
N GLY A 5 24.41 23.46 25.26
CA GLY A 5 24.36 22.16 25.93
C GLY A 5 25.30 22.19 27.15
N LYS A 6 24.85 21.64 28.26
CA LYS A 6 25.61 21.60 29.53
C LYS A 6 26.83 20.68 29.42
N LEU A 7 27.84 21.05 28.70
CA LEU A 7 29.19 20.54 28.92
C LEU A 7 29.76 21.22 30.18
N LYS A 8 30.37 20.45 31.06
CA LYS A 8 31.08 21.02 32.21
C LYS A 8 32.05 22.06 31.67
N LYS A 9 32.11 23.24 32.31
CA LYS A 9 32.91 24.39 31.84
C LYS A 9 34.36 24.04 31.44
N GLY A 10 34.98 23.01 32.04
CA GLY A 10 36.31 22.54 31.68
C GLY A 10 36.39 21.87 30.31
N SER A 11 35.43 21.02 29.94
CA SER A 11 35.41 20.29 28.68
C SER A 11 35.16 21.21 27.48
N LEU A 12 34.38 22.28 27.69
CA LEU A 12 34.09 23.24 26.63
C LEU A 12 35.32 24.09 26.24
N VAL A 13 36.12 24.47 27.24
CA VAL A 13 37.36 25.24 27.03
C VAL A 13 38.40 24.38 26.30
N PHE A 14 38.54 23.10 26.65
CA PHE A 14 39.44 22.16 25.96
C PHE A 14 39.01 21.91 24.53
N LEU A 15 37.71 21.72 24.33
CA LEU A 15 37.12 21.53 22.96
C LEU A 15 37.39 22.73 22.07
N VAL A 16 37.19 23.96 22.58
CA VAL A 16 37.40 25.18 21.81
C VAL A 16 38.89 25.39 21.47
N ILE A 17 39.80 25.13 22.40
CA ILE A 17 41.26 25.26 22.16
C ILE A 17 41.72 24.20 21.16
N PHE A 18 41.24 22.99 21.26
CA PHE A 18 41.60 21.88 20.34
C PHE A 18 41.08 22.14 18.92
N VAL A 19 39.84 22.60 18.79
CA VAL A 19 39.24 22.96 17.51
C VAL A 19 39.95 24.15 16.86
N THR A 20 40.31 25.19 17.65
CA THR A 20 41.02 26.35 17.09
C THR A 20 42.44 26.00 16.66
N ALA A 21 43.16 25.14 17.40
CA ALA A 21 44.50 24.70 17.00
C ALA A 21 44.47 23.87 15.69
N LEU A 22 43.50 23.03 15.52
CA LEU A 22 43.35 22.18 14.33
C LEU A 22 42.69 22.90 13.14
N CYS A 23 41.97 23.97 13.38
CA CYS A 23 41.46 24.85 12.33
C CYS A 23 42.57 25.52 11.51
N LEU A 24 43.80 25.58 12.04
CA LEU A 24 44.98 26.05 11.34
C LEU A 24 45.59 25.02 10.37
N TRP A 25 45.22 23.72 10.52
CA TRP A 25 45.82 22.59 9.80
C TRP A 25 44.90 21.92 8.78
N GLY A 26 43.75 22.45 8.53
CA GLY A 26 42.82 21.91 7.55
C GLY A 26 41.55 21.26 8.20
N CYS A 27 40.60 20.91 7.33
CA CYS A 27 39.36 20.29 7.78
C CYS A 27 39.53 18.79 7.97
N GLY A 28 38.94 18.24 9.03
CA GLY A 28 38.99 16.79 9.27
C GLY A 28 38.29 16.35 10.53
N LEU A 29 38.28 15.06 10.72
CA LEU A 29 37.82 14.44 11.96
C LEU A 29 38.79 14.83 13.10
N GLN A 30 38.22 15.26 14.20
CA GLN A 30 38.96 15.69 15.38
C GLN A 30 38.76 14.66 16.48
N LYS A 31 39.83 14.34 17.23
CA LYS A 31 39.84 13.40 18.34
C LYS A 31 40.06 14.14 19.64
N GLN A 32 39.21 13.85 20.62
CA GLN A 32 39.37 14.29 21.98
C GLN A 32 39.25 13.10 22.94
N GLU A 33 40.14 13.03 23.93
CA GLU A 33 40.11 12.03 24.99
C GLU A 33 39.68 12.69 26.30
N GLU A 34 38.65 12.11 26.95
CA GLU A 34 38.18 12.55 28.26
C GLU A 34 37.97 11.33 29.16
N GLY A 35 38.91 11.13 30.09
CA GLY A 35 38.93 9.94 30.92
C GLY A 35 39.19 8.66 30.12
N ALA A 36 38.31 7.66 30.26
CA ALA A 36 38.42 6.37 29.53
C ALA A 36 37.69 6.39 28.17
N ARG A 37 37.17 7.52 27.73
CA ARG A 37 36.37 7.62 26.49
C ARG A 37 37.01 8.53 25.47
N THR A 38 37.02 8.12 24.22
CA THR A 38 37.48 8.90 23.05
C THR A 38 36.27 9.44 22.33
N TYR A 39 36.24 10.75 22.09
CA TYR A 39 35.19 11.44 21.36
C TYR A 39 35.75 11.95 20.03
N TYR A 40 34.93 11.88 19.00
CA TYR A 40 35.23 12.41 17.68
C TYR A 40 34.14 13.36 17.24
N PHE A 41 34.49 14.43 16.52
CA PHE A 41 33.55 15.42 16.02
C PHE A 41 33.97 15.92 14.64
N TYR A 42 33.02 16.46 13.91
CA TYR A 42 33.25 17.01 12.59
C TYR A 42 33.37 18.53 12.61
N VAL A 43 34.14 19.04 11.66
CA VAL A 43 34.15 20.45 11.31
C VAL A 43 33.54 20.60 9.91
N LYS A 44 32.49 21.37 9.81
CA LYS A 44 31.82 21.71 8.55
C LYS A 44 32.28 23.10 8.10
N ILE A 45 32.55 23.24 6.79
CA ILE A 45 32.82 24.53 6.19
C ILE A 45 31.57 25.01 5.48
N ILE A 46 31.06 26.17 5.89
CA ILE A 46 29.90 26.82 5.24
C ILE A 46 30.35 28.23 4.83
N ASN A 47 30.23 28.56 3.56
CA ASN A 47 30.63 29.86 3.01
C ASN A 47 32.08 30.26 3.32
N GLY A 48 32.98 29.27 3.37
CA GLY A 48 34.38 29.51 3.70
C GLY A 48 34.70 29.61 5.21
N GLU A 49 33.69 29.59 6.06
CA GLU A 49 33.85 29.58 7.53
C GLU A 49 33.71 28.17 8.11
N LYS A 50 34.55 27.86 9.10
CA LYS A 50 34.55 26.56 9.77
C LYS A 50 33.52 26.56 10.89
N GLN A 51 32.54 25.68 10.81
CA GLN A 51 31.53 25.47 11.85
C GLN A 51 31.67 24.08 12.47
N LEU A 52 31.58 23.99 13.80
CA LEU A 52 31.58 22.73 14.53
C LEU A 52 30.24 22.03 14.36
N CYS A 53 30.26 20.75 14.01
CA CYS A 53 29.04 19.97 13.94
C CYS A 53 28.63 19.42 15.30
N ASP A 54 27.33 19.36 15.56
CA ASP A 54 26.75 18.92 16.85
C ASP A 54 26.80 17.40 17.09
N ARG A 55 27.37 16.62 16.18
CA ARG A 55 27.44 15.16 16.32
C ARG A 55 28.76 14.72 16.92
N PHE A 56 28.67 14.02 18.05
CA PHE A 56 29.76 13.29 18.68
C PHE A 56 29.61 11.79 18.40
N TYR A 57 30.74 11.15 18.08
CA TYR A 57 30.80 9.71 17.87
C TYR A 57 31.72 9.08 18.94
N ILE A 58 31.31 7.95 19.48
CA ILE A 58 32.17 7.11 20.31
C ILE A 58 33.06 6.21 19.41
N ALA A 59 34.13 5.67 19.96
CA ALA A 59 35.11 4.93 19.19
C ALA A 59 34.55 3.74 18.39
N GLU A 60 33.50 3.09 18.89
CA GLU A 60 32.83 1.97 18.22
C GLU A 60 32.04 2.41 16.95
N GLU A 61 31.43 3.59 16.99
CA GLU A 61 30.76 4.16 15.81
C GLU A 61 31.78 4.58 14.75
N LEU A 62 32.96 4.99 15.16
CA LEU A 62 34.01 5.41 14.25
C LEU A 62 34.56 4.28 13.40
N GLU A 63 34.69 3.06 13.91
CA GLU A 63 35.14 1.91 13.12
C GLU A 63 34.14 1.55 12.04
N THR A 64 32.86 1.68 12.34
CA THR A 64 31.79 1.55 11.35
C THR A 64 31.86 2.67 10.31
N ILE A 65 32.16 3.88 10.71
CA ILE A 65 32.33 5.04 9.81
C ILE A 65 33.59 4.90 8.96
N ARG A 66 34.70 4.37 9.50
CA ARG A 66 35.93 4.11 8.73
C ARG A 66 35.78 3.05 7.64
N GLN A 67 34.85 2.12 7.80
CA GLN A 67 34.51 1.14 6.76
C GLN A 67 33.63 1.73 5.68
N MET A 68 32.99 2.85 5.94
CA MET A 68 32.25 3.66 5.00
C MET A 68 33.19 4.71 4.46
N THR A 69 33.81 4.44 3.41
CA THR A 69 34.83 5.30 2.84
C THR A 69 34.30 6.57 2.22
N VAL A 70 34.22 7.69 2.83
CA VAL A 70 33.95 8.97 2.15
C VAL A 70 34.65 10.13 2.71
N ILE A 71 34.90 11.08 1.94
CA ILE A 71 35.33 12.35 2.30
C ILE A 71 35.07 13.47 1.38
N LYS A 72 35.19 14.54 1.67
CA LYS A 72 34.83 15.73 1.39
C LYS A 72 35.66 16.72 0.65
N ASN A 73 35.00 17.54 0.01
CA ASN A 73 35.40 18.69 -0.73
C ASN A 73 35.14 20.03 0.00
N VAL A 74 35.51 21.15 -0.58
CA VAL A 74 35.69 22.51 -0.05
C VAL A 74 34.51 23.07 0.76
N ASN A 75 33.29 22.58 0.64
CA ASN A 75 32.12 23.14 1.28
C ASN A 75 31.28 22.12 2.09
N GLY A 76 31.76 20.94 2.40
CA GLY A 76 30.95 19.93 3.07
C GLY A 76 31.66 19.14 4.17
N TRP A 77 31.18 17.92 4.45
CA TRP A 77 31.62 17.06 5.51
C TRP A 77 32.90 16.28 5.16
N VAL A 78 33.76 16.05 6.14
CA VAL A 78 34.97 15.22 5.96
C VAL A 78 34.88 14.01 6.85
N ILE A 79 35.01 12.82 6.25
CA ILE A 79 35.13 11.55 6.96
C ILE A 79 36.49 10.95 6.63
N PRO A 80 37.36 10.67 7.61
CA PRO A 80 38.67 10.10 7.32
C PRO A 80 38.58 8.71 6.73
N GLY A 81 39.39 8.44 5.70
CA GLY A 81 39.51 7.15 5.08
C GLY A 81 38.72 7.00 3.78
N VAL A 82 37.90 7.98 3.40
CA VAL A 82 37.15 8.01 2.16
C VAL A 82 37.74 9.05 1.25
N LYS A 83 37.87 8.74 0.01
CA LYS A 83 38.32 9.66 -1.02
C LYS A 83 37.10 10.24 -1.73
N ASP A 84 36.77 11.49 -1.45
CA ASP A 84 35.73 12.20 -2.19
C ASP A 84 36.09 12.27 -3.68
N HIS A 85 35.11 12.08 -4.54
CA HIS A 85 35.30 12.12 -5.98
C HIS A 85 34.05 12.64 -6.69
N GLU A 86 34.23 13.15 -7.89
CA GLU A 86 33.13 13.50 -8.79
C GLU A 86 32.48 12.21 -9.27
N ILE A 87 31.15 12.10 -9.12
CA ILE A 87 30.39 10.97 -9.61
C ILE A 87 30.27 11.05 -11.13
N LYS A 88 30.76 10.04 -11.81
CA LYS A 88 30.66 9.90 -13.27
C LYS A 88 29.44 9.03 -13.60
N TRP A 89 28.30 9.67 -13.59
CA TRP A 89 27.01 9.02 -13.84
C TRP A 89 27.00 8.31 -15.20
N LYS A 90 26.57 7.07 -15.21
CA LYS A 90 26.35 6.26 -16.40
C LYS A 90 24.91 6.24 -16.83
N ASP A 91 23.99 6.45 -15.90
CA ASP A 91 22.56 6.58 -16.13
C ASP A 91 22.09 8.01 -15.92
N ASP A 92 21.48 8.59 -16.95
CA ASP A 92 21.03 10.00 -16.92
C ASP A 92 19.82 10.17 -15.98
N SER A 93 18.97 9.16 -15.83
CA SER A 93 17.82 9.22 -14.95
C SER A 93 18.24 9.21 -13.49
N LEU A 94 19.24 8.38 -13.15
CA LEU A 94 19.83 8.34 -11.82
C LEU A 94 20.54 9.66 -11.48
N LYS A 95 21.29 10.22 -12.44
CA LYS A 95 21.91 11.56 -12.33
C LYS A 95 20.85 12.62 -12.07
N TYR A 96 19.79 12.66 -12.86
CA TYR A 96 18.71 13.63 -12.71
C TYR A 96 18.02 13.53 -11.36
N ALA A 97 17.74 12.31 -10.90
CA ALA A 97 17.18 12.07 -9.58
C ALA A 97 18.10 12.61 -8.46
N ALA A 98 19.41 12.36 -8.57
CA ALA A 98 20.39 12.87 -7.61
C ALA A 98 20.50 14.40 -7.66
N GLN A 99 20.42 15.03 -8.84
CA GLN A 99 20.36 16.50 -8.99
C GLN A 99 19.14 17.09 -8.28
N ARG A 100 17.98 16.49 -8.48
CA ARG A 100 16.75 16.90 -7.77
C ARG A 100 16.88 16.78 -6.25
N ALA A 101 17.43 15.67 -5.77
CA ALA A 101 17.58 15.41 -4.35
C ALA A 101 18.59 16.33 -3.67
N THR A 102 19.67 16.71 -4.38
CA THR A 102 20.72 17.61 -3.87
C THR A 102 20.45 19.09 -4.12
N GLY A 103 19.60 19.42 -5.11
CA GLY A 103 19.42 20.78 -5.63
C GLY A 103 20.64 21.30 -6.40
N ILE A 104 21.53 20.40 -6.87
CA ILE A 104 22.76 20.76 -7.59
C ILE A 104 22.59 20.43 -9.07
N ASP A 105 22.44 21.43 -9.89
CA ASP A 105 22.28 21.32 -11.35
C ASP A 105 23.35 22.11 -12.16
N ASP A 106 24.08 23.04 -11.51
CA ASP A 106 25.02 23.96 -12.10
C ASP A 106 26.50 23.49 -12.08
N ARG A 107 26.76 22.38 -11.38
CA ARG A 107 28.08 21.77 -11.26
C ARG A 107 28.04 20.24 -11.15
N PRO A 108 29.17 19.54 -11.34
CA PRO A 108 29.24 18.10 -11.03
C PRO A 108 28.88 17.79 -9.60
N ILE A 109 28.17 16.66 -9.42
CA ILE A 109 27.85 16.11 -8.09
C ILE A 109 29.03 15.26 -7.61
N TRP A 110 29.46 15.52 -6.39
CA TRP A 110 30.48 14.75 -5.70
C TRP A 110 29.86 13.77 -4.72
N LEU A 111 30.56 12.70 -4.38
CA LEU A 111 30.09 11.69 -3.42
C LEU A 111 29.66 12.32 -2.08
N SER A 112 30.38 13.34 -1.63
CA SER A 112 30.04 14.09 -0.42
C SER A 112 28.71 14.87 -0.51
N ASP A 113 28.27 15.23 -1.70
CA ASP A 113 26.99 15.91 -1.91
C ASP A 113 25.81 14.92 -1.74
N THR A 114 26.03 13.63 -1.98
CA THR A 114 24.98 12.59 -1.89
C THR A 114 24.78 12.07 -0.47
N TRP A 115 25.58 12.50 0.49
CA TRP A 115 25.60 11.95 1.83
C TRP A 115 24.28 12.10 2.60
N ASP A 116 23.56 13.18 2.35
CA ASP A 116 22.29 13.48 3.00
C ASP A 116 21.08 12.89 2.23
N ILE A 117 21.30 12.20 1.10
CA ILE A 117 20.22 11.56 0.34
C ILE A 117 19.85 10.26 1.05
N THR A 118 18.68 10.25 1.67
CA THR A 118 18.09 9.07 2.33
C THR A 118 16.93 8.48 1.55
N GLU A 119 16.35 9.25 0.62
CA GLU A 119 15.24 8.87 -0.24
C GLU A 119 15.55 9.27 -1.68
N LEU A 120 15.25 8.38 -2.63
CA LEU A 120 15.41 8.64 -4.04
C LEU A 120 14.28 8.01 -4.85
N GLU A 121 13.75 8.79 -5.78
CA GLU A 121 12.81 8.34 -6.79
C GLU A 121 13.45 8.51 -8.17
N VAL A 122 13.59 7.42 -8.91
CA VAL A 122 14.24 7.37 -10.23
C VAL A 122 13.22 6.95 -11.27
N HIS A 123 12.89 7.87 -12.17
CA HIS A 123 11.96 7.60 -13.26
C HIS A 123 12.70 7.22 -14.54
N ARG A 124 12.19 6.20 -15.25
CA ARG A 124 12.75 5.70 -16.51
C ARG A 124 14.20 5.26 -16.38
N ALA A 125 14.52 4.58 -15.28
CA ALA A 125 15.85 4.04 -15.06
C ALA A 125 16.20 2.98 -16.13
N GLU A 126 17.36 3.12 -16.75
CA GLU A 126 17.90 2.12 -17.67
C GLU A 126 18.96 1.25 -16.98
N SER A 127 19.70 1.80 -16.01
CA SER A 127 20.76 1.10 -15.28
C SER A 127 20.92 1.63 -13.85
N LEU A 128 21.25 0.73 -12.93
CA LEU A 128 21.56 1.06 -11.53
C LEU A 128 23.05 1.00 -11.21
N ASP A 129 23.91 1.16 -12.22
CA ASP A 129 25.37 1.05 -12.05
C ASP A 129 25.94 1.94 -10.94
N ASP A 130 25.41 3.15 -10.84
CA ASP A 130 25.93 4.20 -9.94
C ASP A 130 25.13 4.30 -8.62
N ILE A 131 24.15 3.44 -8.39
CA ILE A 131 23.30 3.52 -7.18
C ILE A 131 24.10 3.39 -5.88
N THR A 132 25.25 2.74 -5.93
CA THR A 132 26.15 2.58 -4.79
C THR A 132 26.88 3.86 -4.39
N GLU A 133 26.81 4.91 -5.23
CA GLU A 133 27.28 6.26 -4.90
C GLU A 133 26.34 7.00 -3.95
N LEU A 134 25.24 6.35 -3.55
CA LEU A 134 24.23 6.85 -2.62
C LEU A 134 24.19 5.99 -1.35
N PRO A 135 25.23 6.04 -0.50
CA PRO A 135 25.45 5.04 0.56
C PRO A 135 24.47 5.11 1.73
N ASN A 136 23.70 6.19 1.82
CA ASN A 136 22.78 6.42 2.93
C ASN A 136 21.29 6.25 2.56
N LEU A 137 21.01 5.73 1.36
CA LEU A 137 19.63 5.47 0.96
C LEU A 137 18.93 4.51 1.94
N GLU A 138 17.77 4.95 2.39
CA GLU A 138 16.82 4.18 3.20
C GLU A 138 15.55 3.85 2.40
N ILE A 139 15.18 4.71 1.45
CA ILE A 139 14.00 4.55 0.60
C ILE A 139 14.44 4.72 -0.86
N LEU A 140 14.10 3.74 -1.70
CA LEU A 140 14.40 3.76 -3.12
C LEU A 140 13.16 3.33 -3.92
N SER A 141 12.70 4.20 -4.80
CA SER A 141 11.65 3.91 -5.78
C SER A 141 12.23 4.02 -7.18
N ILE A 142 12.01 3.01 -7.99
CA ILE A 142 12.57 2.92 -9.35
C ILE A 142 11.45 2.50 -10.29
N ASP A 143 11.31 3.21 -11.41
CA ASP A 143 10.54 2.73 -12.54
C ASP A 143 11.39 2.68 -13.82
N GLY A 144 11.07 1.75 -14.72
CA GLY A 144 11.75 1.61 -15.99
C GLY A 144 11.20 0.44 -16.80
N GLU A 145 11.41 0.44 -18.12
CA GLU A 145 10.94 -0.64 -19.01
C GLU A 145 11.86 -1.88 -18.95
N SER A 146 13.17 -1.69 -18.74
CA SER A 146 14.16 -2.77 -18.63
C SER A 146 15.33 -2.25 -17.78
N ILE A 147 15.29 -2.54 -16.49
CA ILE A 147 16.25 -2.02 -15.51
C ILE A 147 17.42 -2.98 -15.40
N LYS A 148 18.64 -2.49 -15.73
CA LYS A 148 19.87 -3.26 -15.69
C LYS A 148 20.62 -3.06 -14.37
N ASN A 149 21.46 -4.06 -14.05
CA ASN A 149 22.38 -4.00 -12.90
C ASN A 149 21.68 -3.86 -11.55
N VAL A 150 20.47 -4.47 -11.40
CA VAL A 150 19.70 -4.48 -10.16
C VAL A 150 20.47 -5.10 -9.00
N GLU A 151 21.44 -5.97 -9.29
CA GLU A 151 22.33 -6.57 -8.28
C GLU A 151 23.12 -5.51 -7.48
N LYS A 152 23.26 -4.28 -7.97
CA LYS A 152 23.89 -3.19 -7.23
C LYS A 152 23.07 -2.75 -6.02
N VAL A 153 21.73 -2.86 -6.11
CA VAL A 153 20.81 -2.53 -4.98
C VAL A 153 21.12 -3.40 -3.76
N GLY A 154 21.46 -4.67 -3.96
CA GLY A 154 21.84 -5.58 -2.87
C GLY A 154 23.04 -5.12 -2.02
N LYS A 155 23.76 -4.07 -2.43
CA LYS A 155 24.87 -3.45 -1.69
C LYS A 155 24.43 -2.32 -0.76
N LEU A 156 23.19 -1.84 -0.87
CA LEU A 156 22.65 -0.72 -0.09
C LEU A 156 22.23 -1.18 1.31
N LYS A 157 23.17 -1.18 2.25
CA LYS A 157 22.97 -1.76 3.59
C LYS A 157 21.95 -1.05 4.48
N LYS A 158 21.56 0.19 4.15
CA LYS A 158 20.64 1.01 4.96
C LYS A 158 19.21 0.98 4.43
N ILE A 159 19.00 0.37 3.27
CA ILE A 159 17.68 0.37 2.62
C ILE A 159 16.64 -0.32 3.53
N LYS A 160 15.50 0.36 3.71
CA LYS A 160 14.32 -0.10 4.47
C LYS A 160 13.10 -0.29 3.60
N GLN A 161 13.00 0.52 2.54
CA GLN A 161 11.87 0.47 1.62
C GLN A 161 12.40 0.46 0.19
N LEU A 162 11.93 -0.49 -0.60
CA LEU A 162 12.34 -0.68 -2.00
C LEU A 162 11.10 -0.91 -2.87
N TYR A 163 10.92 -0.08 -3.87
CA TYR A 163 9.82 -0.14 -4.82
C TYR A 163 10.38 -0.22 -6.23
N ILE A 164 10.08 -1.30 -6.95
CA ILE A 164 10.53 -1.55 -8.33
C ILE A 164 9.32 -1.74 -9.21
N TRP A 165 9.15 -0.83 -10.17
CA TRP A 165 8.08 -0.83 -11.15
C TRP A 165 8.65 -1.09 -12.54
N GLY A 166 8.48 -2.31 -13.06
CA GLY A 166 8.96 -2.70 -14.38
C GLY A 166 9.83 -3.93 -14.39
N GLU A 167 10.22 -4.34 -15.58
CA GLU A 167 11.02 -5.53 -15.77
C GLU A 167 12.48 -5.29 -15.39
N CYS A 168 13.07 -6.28 -14.74
CA CYS A 168 14.49 -6.32 -14.42
C CYS A 168 15.13 -7.49 -15.21
N ASP A 169 16.24 -7.23 -15.90
CA ASP A 169 16.89 -8.25 -16.70
C ASP A 169 17.42 -9.41 -15.84
N GLU A 170 18.29 -9.11 -14.88
CA GLU A 170 18.95 -10.07 -14.00
C GLU A 170 19.32 -9.43 -12.66
N GLY A 171 19.68 -10.26 -11.66
CA GLY A 171 20.27 -9.78 -10.40
C GLY A 171 19.28 -9.45 -9.28
N LEU A 172 17.98 -9.72 -9.49
CA LEU A 172 16.93 -9.48 -8.49
C LEU A 172 17.18 -10.27 -7.19
N GLU A 173 17.82 -11.44 -7.28
CA GLU A 173 18.16 -12.28 -6.12
C GLU A 173 19.09 -11.57 -5.12
N SER A 174 19.81 -10.55 -5.55
CA SER A 174 20.67 -9.73 -4.68
C SER A 174 19.89 -8.97 -3.61
N ILE A 175 18.59 -8.69 -3.84
CA ILE A 175 17.68 -8.07 -2.88
C ILE A 175 17.60 -8.92 -1.61
N GLY A 176 17.74 -10.25 -1.71
CA GLY A 176 17.79 -11.15 -0.56
C GLY A 176 18.90 -10.84 0.47
N ASN A 177 19.87 -9.99 0.11
CA ASN A 177 20.92 -9.50 1.02
C ASN A 177 20.51 -8.29 1.86
N LEU A 178 19.35 -7.70 1.58
CA LEU A 178 18.85 -6.48 2.24
C LEU A 178 18.08 -6.83 3.51
N THR A 179 18.72 -7.46 4.46
CA THR A 179 18.06 -7.97 5.69
C THR A 179 17.45 -6.87 6.59
N SER A 180 17.76 -5.59 6.34
CA SER A 180 17.13 -4.43 6.99
C SER A 180 15.81 -4.01 6.36
N LEU A 181 15.43 -4.61 5.21
CA LEU A 181 14.25 -4.20 4.46
C LEU A 181 12.96 -4.47 5.26
N GLU A 182 12.09 -3.46 5.29
CA GLU A 182 10.80 -3.48 5.98
C GLU A 182 9.62 -3.46 5.01
N SER A 183 9.78 -2.81 3.85
CA SER A 183 8.76 -2.74 2.80
C SER A 183 9.37 -3.03 1.44
N LEU A 184 8.74 -3.93 0.69
CA LEU A 184 9.16 -4.32 -0.66
C LEU A 184 7.97 -4.39 -1.61
N LEU A 185 8.10 -3.71 -2.75
CA LEU A 185 7.20 -3.87 -3.87
C LEU A 185 8.02 -4.21 -5.13
N ILE A 186 7.60 -5.26 -5.83
CA ILE A 186 8.13 -5.62 -7.16
C ILE A 186 6.95 -5.86 -8.08
N PHE A 187 6.89 -5.08 -9.16
CA PHE A 187 5.82 -5.11 -10.13
C PHE A 187 6.37 -5.28 -11.55
N GLY A 188 5.78 -6.19 -12.34
CA GLY A 188 6.11 -6.37 -13.76
C GLY A 188 7.17 -7.42 -14.04
N TYR A 189 7.52 -8.28 -13.08
CA TYR A 189 8.51 -9.33 -13.26
C TYR A 189 7.85 -10.64 -13.68
N GLU A 190 8.09 -11.08 -14.92
CA GLU A 190 7.38 -12.22 -15.49
C GLU A 190 7.90 -13.59 -15.04
N ASN A 191 9.16 -13.70 -14.64
CA ASN A 191 9.80 -14.98 -14.42
C ASN A 191 10.47 -15.03 -13.04
N ALA A 192 9.68 -15.36 -12.01
CA ALA A 192 10.12 -15.12 -10.65
C ALA A 192 10.36 -16.39 -9.84
N ASP A 193 11.63 -16.70 -9.61
CA ASP A 193 12.03 -17.35 -8.38
C ASP A 193 12.23 -16.27 -7.28
N PHE A 194 11.30 -16.21 -6.34
CA PHE A 194 11.35 -15.30 -5.19
C PHE A 194 11.88 -15.97 -3.91
N THR A 195 12.46 -17.16 -4.00
CA THR A 195 12.97 -17.92 -2.82
C THR A 195 13.97 -17.12 -1.99
N PHE A 196 14.75 -16.23 -2.63
CA PHE A 196 15.70 -15.34 -1.97
C PHE A 196 15.06 -14.38 -0.97
N LEU A 197 13.76 -14.06 -1.13
CA LEU A 197 13.02 -13.19 -0.21
C LEU A 197 12.82 -13.84 1.17
N GLY A 198 12.89 -15.15 1.29
CA GLY A 198 12.78 -15.85 2.56
C GLY A 198 13.83 -15.46 3.62
N ASN A 199 14.87 -14.72 3.24
CA ASN A 199 15.88 -14.17 4.15
C ASN A 199 15.47 -12.80 4.75
N LEU A 200 14.46 -12.13 4.18
CA LEU A 200 14.07 -10.78 4.55
C LEU A 200 13.09 -10.77 5.75
N THR A 201 13.49 -11.40 6.84
CA THR A 201 12.62 -11.64 8.02
C THR A 201 12.19 -10.37 8.78
N ASN A 202 12.64 -9.19 8.35
CA ASN A 202 12.21 -7.90 8.88
C ASN A 202 11.07 -7.27 8.08
N LEU A 203 10.67 -7.87 6.95
CA LEU A 203 9.57 -7.35 6.14
C LEU A 203 8.27 -7.26 6.94
N LYS A 204 7.62 -6.11 6.82
CA LYS A 204 6.30 -5.78 7.34
C LYS A 204 5.27 -5.67 6.21
N GLU A 205 5.73 -5.26 5.04
CA GLU A 205 4.92 -5.05 3.84
C GLU A 205 5.59 -5.70 2.64
N LEU A 206 4.82 -6.50 1.90
CA LEU A 206 5.29 -7.17 0.69
C LEU A 206 4.20 -7.15 -0.36
N SER A 207 4.55 -6.61 -1.53
CA SER A 207 3.68 -6.62 -2.71
C SER A 207 4.46 -7.19 -3.90
N LEU A 208 3.97 -8.29 -4.45
CA LEU A 208 4.57 -8.97 -5.61
C LEU A 208 3.52 -9.24 -6.66
N TRP A 209 3.80 -8.82 -7.87
CA TRP A 209 2.99 -9.14 -9.03
C TRP A 209 3.83 -9.85 -10.09
N SER A 210 3.49 -11.12 -10.32
CA SER A 210 4.16 -11.95 -11.32
C SER A 210 3.19 -13.01 -11.84
N TYR A 211 2.93 -13.03 -13.12
CA TYR A 211 2.03 -14.00 -13.76
C TYR A 211 2.47 -15.47 -13.62
N GLN A 212 3.72 -15.72 -13.26
CA GLN A 212 4.30 -17.06 -13.25
C GLN A 212 4.49 -17.65 -11.85
N MET A 213 4.27 -16.88 -10.77
CA MET A 213 4.49 -17.35 -9.41
C MET A 213 3.51 -18.47 -9.03
N GLN A 214 4.06 -19.61 -8.61
CA GLN A 214 3.29 -20.79 -8.18
C GLN A 214 3.63 -21.20 -6.75
N ASP A 215 4.91 -21.05 -6.36
CA ASP A 215 5.42 -21.45 -5.05
C ASP A 215 5.69 -20.22 -4.18
N ILE A 216 5.08 -20.21 -3.00
CA ILE A 216 5.28 -19.19 -1.96
C ILE A 216 5.80 -19.82 -0.66
N SER A 217 6.38 -21.03 -0.69
CA SER A 217 6.89 -21.71 0.52
C SER A 217 7.93 -20.89 1.29
N TRP A 218 8.70 -20.07 0.59
CA TRP A 218 9.69 -19.16 1.18
C TRP A 218 9.11 -18.13 2.13
N ILE A 219 7.81 -17.81 2.02
CA ILE A 219 7.14 -16.76 2.82
C ILE A 219 6.93 -17.16 4.30
N GLU A 220 6.97 -18.45 4.64
CA GLU A 220 6.73 -18.96 6.00
C GLU A 220 7.59 -18.30 7.07
N LYS A 221 8.79 -17.83 6.69
CA LYS A 221 9.74 -17.17 7.60
C LYS A 221 9.44 -15.70 7.85
N LEU A 222 8.58 -15.08 7.02
CA LEU A 222 8.31 -13.65 7.05
C LEU A 222 7.22 -13.30 8.07
N THR A 223 7.33 -13.82 9.28
CA THR A 223 6.29 -13.75 10.31
C THR A 223 6.02 -12.34 10.86
N LYS A 224 6.80 -11.33 10.47
CA LYS A 224 6.55 -9.92 10.81
C LYS A 224 5.64 -9.21 9.82
N LEU A 225 5.26 -9.86 8.72
CA LEU A 225 4.37 -9.28 7.73
C LEU A 225 3.04 -8.87 8.36
N ARG A 226 2.62 -7.63 8.03
CA ARG A 226 1.32 -7.05 8.34
C ARG A 226 0.49 -6.84 7.09
N GLU A 227 1.16 -6.58 5.97
CA GLU A 227 0.53 -6.41 4.67
C GLU A 227 1.20 -7.32 3.64
N LEU A 228 0.37 -8.10 2.93
CA LEU A 228 0.79 -8.97 1.85
C LEU A 228 -0.16 -8.82 0.66
N LYS A 229 0.40 -8.47 -0.49
CA LYS A 229 -0.34 -8.39 -1.75
C LYS A 229 0.33 -9.28 -2.78
N LEU A 230 -0.40 -10.30 -3.23
CA LEU A 230 0.01 -11.25 -4.27
C LEU A 230 -1.03 -11.31 -5.41
N TRP A 231 -1.72 -10.21 -5.65
CA TRP A 231 -2.77 -10.12 -6.65
C TRP A 231 -2.24 -10.34 -8.08
N GLY A 232 -3.06 -10.89 -8.96
CA GLY A 232 -2.69 -11.10 -10.37
C GLY A 232 -1.73 -12.26 -10.62
N ASN A 233 -1.45 -13.09 -9.61
CA ASN A 233 -0.64 -14.29 -9.76
C ASN A 233 -1.49 -15.47 -10.22
N ASP A 234 -1.82 -15.49 -11.50
CA ASP A 234 -2.83 -16.38 -12.10
C ASP A 234 -2.47 -17.88 -12.05
N LYS A 235 -1.29 -18.25 -11.58
CA LYS A 235 -0.87 -19.64 -11.35
C LYS A 235 -0.82 -20.03 -9.87
N LEU A 236 -0.95 -19.06 -8.97
CA LEU A 236 -0.94 -19.31 -7.53
C LEU A 236 -2.25 -20.00 -7.11
N SER A 237 -2.13 -21.17 -6.52
CA SER A 237 -3.28 -21.94 -6.02
C SER A 237 -3.06 -22.49 -4.60
N ASP A 238 -1.82 -22.82 -4.23
CA ASP A 238 -1.50 -23.30 -2.89
C ASP A 238 -1.02 -22.13 -2.02
N ILE A 239 -1.82 -21.81 -1.00
CA ILE A 239 -1.54 -20.78 -0.01
C ILE A 239 -1.27 -21.34 1.38
N THR A 240 -0.98 -22.64 1.48
CA THR A 240 -0.65 -23.32 2.74
C THR A 240 0.42 -22.60 3.57
N PRO A 241 1.47 -22.02 2.97
CA PRO A 241 2.50 -21.28 3.71
C PRO A 241 1.98 -20.07 4.49
N LEU A 242 0.84 -19.47 4.11
CA LEU A 242 0.31 -18.28 4.76
C LEU A 242 -0.16 -18.52 6.21
N ARG A 243 -0.44 -19.77 6.60
CA ARG A 243 -0.90 -20.10 7.97
C ARG A 243 0.02 -19.62 9.08
N TYR A 244 1.30 -19.38 8.77
CA TYR A 244 2.29 -18.93 9.75
C TYR A 244 2.32 -17.40 9.93
N LEU A 245 1.67 -16.64 9.03
CA LEU A 245 1.72 -15.20 8.99
C LEU A 245 0.65 -14.54 9.87
N THR A 246 0.56 -14.96 11.12
CA THR A 246 -0.51 -14.57 12.07
C THR A 246 -0.50 -13.08 12.45
N ASN A 247 0.45 -12.28 11.95
CA ASN A 247 0.50 -10.84 12.12
C ASN A 247 -0.15 -10.06 10.98
N LEU A 248 -0.63 -10.74 9.92
CA LEU A 248 -1.27 -10.08 8.78
C LEU A 248 -2.53 -9.32 9.21
N GLU A 249 -2.59 -8.07 8.76
CA GLU A 249 -3.73 -7.17 8.90
C GLU A 249 -4.40 -6.91 7.54
N ILE A 250 -3.63 -6.95 6.45
CA ILE A 250 -4.09 -6.75 5.06
C ILE A 250 -3.56 -7.90 4.21
N LEU A 251 -4.47 -8.56 3.49
CA LEU A 251 -4.14 -9.65 2.56
C LEU A 251 -4.93 -9.47 1.27
N ASP A 252 -4.22 -9.35 0.16
CA ASP A 252 -4.78 -9.33 -1.19
C ASP A 252 -4.25 -10.53 -1.99
N LEU A 253 -5.15 -11.44 -2.32
CA LEU A 253 -4.94 -12.63 -3.14
C LEU A 253 -5.89 -12.64 -4.34
N SER A 254 -6.31 -11.46 -4.78
CA SER A 254 -7.23 -11.33 -5.90
C SER A 254 -6.59 -11.79 -7.22
N VAL A 255 -7.42 -12.25 -8.15
CA VAL A 255 -6.99 -12.71 -9.49
C VAL A 255 -5.94 -13.82 -9.43
N CYS A 256 -6.20 -14.84 -8.60
CA CYS A 256 -5.39 -16.07 -8.49
C CYS A 256 -6.23 -17.31 -8.87
N ARG A 257 -5.73 -18.50 -8.57
CA ARG A 257 -6.48 -19.77 -8.80
C ARG A 257 -6.79 -20.51 -7.51
N ILE A 258 -6.94 -19.78 -6.43
CA ILE A 258 -7.14 -20.34 -5.08
C ILE A 258 -8.53 -20.96 -4.97
N SER A 259 -8.59 -22.15 -4.42
CA SER A 259 -9.85 -22.85 -4.09
C SER A 259 -9.95 -23.23 -2.62
N ASP A 260 -8.84 -23.52 -1.98
CA ASP A 260 -8.76 -23.83 -0.56
C ASP A 260 -8.18 -22.63 0.21
N ILE A 261 -8.99 -22.09 1.11
CA ILE A 261 -8.62 -20.98 2.00
C ILE A 261 -8.49 -21.39 3.46
N SER A 262 -8.44 -22.71 3.73
CA SER A 262 -8.22 -23.22 5.09
C SER A 262 -6.98 -22.65 5.79
N PRO A 263 -5.87 -22.34 5.08
CA PRO A 263 -4.70 -21.70 5.70
C PRO A 263 -4.96 -20.32 6.32
N LEU A 264 -6.07 -19.65 5.94
CA LEU A 264 -6.38 -18.30 6.44
C LEU A 264 -7.06 -18.33 7.82
N SER A 265 -7.56 -19.49 8.27
CA SER A 265 -8.38 -19.61 9.49
C SER A 265 -7.72 -19.07 10.76
N GLU A 266 -6.38 -19.05 10.83
CA GLU A 266 -5.64 -18.56 12.00
C GLU A 266 -5.18 -17.09 11.89
N LEU A 267 -5.47 -16.42 10.78
CA LEU A 267 -5.05 -15.03 10.56
C LEU A 267 -5.98 -14.03 11.25
N LYS A 268 -6.18 -14.20 12.56
CA LYS A 268 -7.16 -13.49 13.39
C LYS A 268 -6.96 -11.96 13.49
N LYS A 269 -5.86 -11.44 12.94
CA LYS A 269 -5.58 -9.97 12.91
C LYS A 269 -6.03 -9.31 11.63
N LEU A 270 -6.50 -10.08 10.64
CA LEU A 270 -6.94 -9.54 9.36
C LEU A 270 -8.09 -8.54 9.56
N LYS A 271 -7.92 -7.38 8.93
CA LYS A 271 -8.89 -6.29 8.80
C LYS A 271 -9.38 -6.16 7.36
N LYS A 272 -8.48 -6.41 6.39
CA LYS A 272 -8.82 -6.35 4.97
C LYS A 272 -8.40 -7.64 4.29
N LEU A 273 -9.35 -8.28 3.61
CA LEU A 273 -9.14 -9.51 2.86
C LEU A 273 -9.78 -9.39 1.48
N ASP A 274 -8.94 -9.44 0.45
CA ASP A 274 -9.39 -9.51 -0.94
C ASP A 274 -9.07 -10.87 -1.54
N LEU A 275 -10.11 -11.59 -1.95
CA LEU A 275 -10.09 -12.88 -2.61
C LEU A 275 -10.85 -12.84 -3.95
N TRP A 276 -11.04 -11.64 -4.52
CA TRP A 276 -11.78 -11.44 -5.75
C TRP A 276 -11.20 -12.25 -6.90
N ASN A 277 -12.07 -12.81 -7.76
CA ASN A 277 -11.70 -13.57 -8.95
C ASN A 277 -10.76 -14.75 -8.66
N ASN A 278 -11.29 -15.70 -7.89
CA ASN A 278 -10.65 -16.97 -7.55
C ASN A 278 -11.59 -18.16 -7.88
N ARG A 279 -11.39 -19.33 -7.26
CA ARG A 279 -12.18 -20.56 -7.47
C ARG A 279 -12.80 -21.08 -6.17
N ILE A 280 -13.02 -20.17 -5.21
CA ILE A 280 -13.47 -20.50 -3.85
C ILE A 280 -14.93 -20.92 -3.88
N LYS A 281 -15.25 -21.98 -3.13
CA LYS A 281 -16.62 -22.48 -2.91
C LYS A 281 -16.99 -22.46 -1.44
N ASP A 282 -16.05 -22.79 -0.59
CA ASP A 282 -16.21 -22.88 0.86
C ASP A 282 -15.47 -21.73 1.54
N ILE A 283 -16.19 -20.92 2.29
CA ILE A 283 -15.67 -19.80 3.07
C ILE A 283 -15.74 -20.04 4.58
N THR A 284 -16.05 -21.28 5.02
CA THR A 284 -16.04 -21.66 6.43
C THR A 284 -14.78 -21.25 7.18
N PRO A 285 -13.56 -21.29 6.58
CA PRO A 285 -12.34 -20.83 7.24
C PRO A 285 -12.35 -19.36 7.67
N LEU A 286 -13.28 -18.53 7.16
CA LEU A 286 -13.35 -17.10 7.51
C LEU A 286 -14.11 -16.84 8.81
N SER A 287 -14.89 -17.80 9.32
CA SER A 287 -15.85 -17.62 10.44
C SER A 287 -15.24 -17.03 11.72
N GLY A 288 -13.94 -17.24 11.94
CA GLY A 288 -13.28 -16.70 13.12
C GLY A 288 -12.51 -15.40 12.90
N LEU A 289 -12.59 -14.77 11.73
CA LEU A 289 -11.84 -13.55 11.38
C LEU A 289 -12.62 -12.29 11.77
N THR A 290 -13.07 -12.23 13.02
CA THR A 290 -13.99 -11.20 13.53
C THR A 290 -13.46 -9.77 13.50
N ARG A 291 -12.20 -9.55 13.14
CA ARG A 291 -11.63 -8.21 12.96
C ARG A 291 -11.77 -7.66 11.54
N LEU A 292 -12.32 -8.44 10.61
CA LEU A 292 -12.51 -8.00 9.24
C LEU A 292 -13.45 -6.78 9.18
N GLU A 293 -12.96 -5.74 8.53
CA GLU A 293 -13.65 -4.49 8.20
C GLU A 293 -14.01 -4.45 6.71
N TYR A 294 -13.19 -5.07 5.86
CA TYR A 294 -13.37 -5.23 4.42
C TYR A 294 -13.22 -6.68 4.02
N LEU A 295 -14.20 -7.23 3.29
CA LEU A 295 -14.15 -8.56 2.69
C LEU A 295 -14.63 -8.50 1.24
N SER A 296 -13.77 -8.94 0.32
CA SER A 296 -14.10 -9.14 -1.09
C SER A 296 -13.90 -10.61 -1.46
N ILE A 297 -14.98 -11.28 -1.86
CA ILE A 297 -15.01 -12.65 -2.38
C ILE A 297 -15.75 -12.72 -3.72
N GLY A 298 -15.85 -11.60 -4.42
CA GLY A 298 -16.52 -11.53 -5.71
C GLY A 298 -15.87 -12.40 -6.78
N MET A 299 -16.61 -12.72 -7.85
CA MET A 299 -16.15 -13.58 -8.96
C MET A 299 -15.57 -14.91 -8.48
N ASN A 300 -16.32 -15.61 -7.62
CA ASN A 300 -16.00 -16.94 -7.10
C ASN A 300 -17.16 -17.93 -7.39
N GLN A 301 -17.25 -19.01 -6.65
CA GLN A 301 -18.27 -20.04 -6.79
C GLN A 301 -19.02 -20.30 -5.48
N VAL A 302 -19.06 -19.26 -4.61
CA VAL A 302 -19.66 -19.34 -3.28
C VAL A 302 -21.17 -19.43 -3.37
N LYS A 303 -21.78 -20.29 -2.54
CA LYS A 303 -23.23 -20.45 -2.42
C LYS A 303 -23.71 -20.12 -1.03
N ASP A 304 -22.95 -20.53 -0.03
CA ASP A 304 -23.27 -20.38 1.38
C ASP A 304 -22.32 -19.36 2.00
N ILE A 305 -22.89 -18.32 2.59
CA ILE A 305 -22.17 -17.26 3.30
C ILE A 305 -22.43 -17.28 4.82
N SER A 306 -22.96 -18.36 5.37
CA SER A 306 -23.22 -18.48 6.82
C SER A 306 -21.98 -18.21 7.67
N ALA A 307 -20.79 -18.53 7.15
CA ALA A 307 -19.52 -18.31 7.83
C ALA A 307 -19.21 -16.83 8.17
N ILE A 308 -19.93 -15.85 7.57
CA ILE A 308 -19.68 -14.44 7.86
C ILE A 308 -20.61 -13.84 8.91
N GLU A 309 -21.54 -14.61 9.48
CA GLU A 309 -22.56 -14.11 10.41
C GLU A 309 -22.01 -13.38 11.64
N ASP A 310 -20.84 -13.81 12.13
CA ASP A 310 -20.15 -13.22 13.28
C ASP A 310 -19.17 -12.09 12.91
N LEU A 311 -19.00 -11.75 11.63
CA LEU A 311 -18.07 -10.72 11.20
C LEU A 311 -18.64 -9.30 11.36
N THR A 312 -19.13 -9.00 12.54
CA THR A 312 -19.89 -7.77 12.85
C THR A 312 -19.12 -6.46 12.71
N ASN A 313 -17.79 -6.50 12.51
CA ASN A 313 -16.97 -5.33 12.22
C ASN A 313 -16.94 -4.96 10.74
N LEU A 314 -17.55 -5.77 9.84
CA LEU A 314 -17.59 -5.47 8.42
C LEU A 314 -18.29 -4.13 8.15
N THR A 315 -17.60 -3.29 7.41
CA THR A 315 -18.11 -2.03 6.88
C THR A 315 -18.31 -2.10 5.37
N GLU A 316 -17.58 -2.96 4.68
CA GLU A 316 -17.71 -3.19 3.25
C GLU A 316 -17.66 -4.70 2.93
N LEU A 317 -18.64 -5.17 2.18
CA LEU A 317 -18.74 -6.55 1.73
C LEU A 317 -19.00 -6.61 0.23
N ARG A 318 -18.11 -7.32 -0.49
CA ARG A 318 -18.21 -7.58 -1.93
C ARG A 318 -18.35 -9.07 -2.19
N VAL A 319 -19.55 -9.49 -2.57
CA VAL A 319 -19.90 -10.89 -2.93
C VAL A 319 -20.43 -11.02 -4.36
N THR A 320 -20.20 -9.99 -5.16
CA THR A 320 -20.56 -9.88 -6.60
C THR A 320 -20.24 -11.18 -7.34
N LYS A 321 -21.11 -11.58 -8.27
CA LYS A 321 -20.84 -12.66 -9.25
C LYS A 321 -20.45 -13.98 -8.60
N ASN A 322 -21.37 -14.48 -7.78
CA ASN A 322 -21.30 -15.77 -7.10
C ASN A 322 -22.59 -16.60 -7.39
N GLN A 323 -22.94 -17.51 -6.51
CA GLN A 323 -24.14 -18.35 -6.63
C GLN A 323 -25.02 -18.26 -5.36
N ILE A 324 -24.93 -17.12 -4.65
CA ILE A 324 -25.59 -16.89 -3.37
C ILE A 324 -27.10 -16.71 -3.61
N SER A 325 -27.92 -17.41 -2.81
CA SER A 325 -29.37 -17.24 -2.81
C SER A 325 -29.94 -16.86 -1.45
N ASN A 326 -29.23 -17.20 -0.37
CA ASN A 326 -29.59 -16.85 1.00
C ASN A 326 -28.56 -15.87 1.57
N ILE A 327 -29.05 -14.78 2.17
CA ILE A 327 -28.23 -13.72 2.80
C ILE A 327 -28.58 -13.51 4.28
N ASP A 328 -29.21 -14.48 4.94
CA ASP A 328 -29.59 -14.39 6.37
C ASP A 328 -28.39 -14.07 7.27
N ALA A 329 -27.19 -14.53 6.89
CA ALA A 329 -25.94 -14.26 7.59
C ALA A 329 -25.59 -12.74 7.66
N LEU A 330 -26.25 -11.87 6.88
CA LEU A 330 -26.01 -10.43 6.94
C LEU A 330 -26.80 -9.75 8.08
N ALA A 331 -27.81 -10.39 8.66
CA ALA A 331 -28.80 -9.74 9.52
C ALA A 331 -28.21 -9.00 10.74
N ASP A 332 -27.07 -9.42 11.25
CA ASP A 332 -26.41 -8.82 12.39
C ASP A 332 -25.15 -7.99 12.03
N LEU A 333 -24.84 -7.81 10.74
CA LEU A 333 -23.72 -6.99 10.26
C LEU A 333 -24.10 -5.50 10.26
N ILE A 334 -24.55 -4.99 11.38
CA ILE A 334 -25.15 -3.64 11.54
C ILE A 334 -24.22 -2.47 11.25
N ASN A 335 -22.91 -2.72 11.14
CA ASN A 335 -21.91 -1.70 10.80
C ASN A 335 -21.69 -1.59 9.28
N LEU A 336 -22.34 -2.43 8.47
CA LEU A 336 -22.16 -2.46 7.02
C LEU A 336 -22.61 -1.15 6.38
N GLN A 337 -21.74 -0.54 5.60
CA GLN A 337 -21.97 0.72 4.88
C GLN A 337 -22.05 0.50 3.36
N GLU A 338 -21.32 -0.47 2.85
CA GLU A 338 -21.31 -0.79 1.43
C GLU A 338 -21.51 -2.30 1.22
N LEU A 339 -22.52 -2.65 0.42
CA LEU A 339 -22.81 -4.03 0.03
C LEU A 339 -22.89 -4.12 -1.50
N TYR A 340 -22.02 -4.95 -2.07
CA TYR A 340 -22.03 -5.30 -3.49
C TYR A 340 -22.34 -6.79 -3.62
N ALA A 341 -23.57 -7.13 -4.00
CA ALA A 341 -24.08 -8.49 -4.10
C ALA A 341 -24.74 -8.78 -5.47
N ASP A 342 -24.35 -7.99 -6.47
CA ASP A 342 -24.81 -8.13 -7.83
C ASP A 342 -24.40 -9.46 -8.48
N GLU A 343 -25.08 -9.85 -9.55
CA GLU A 343 -24.85 -11.10 -10.30
C GLU A 343 -24.87 -12.34 -9.38
N ASN A 344 -25.96 -12.51 -8.59
CA ASN A 344 -26.21 -13.65 -7.72
C ASN A 344 -27.61 -14.26 -8.00
N LYS A 345 -28.19 -15.01 -7.06
CA LYS A 345 -29.49 -15.64 -7.16
C LYS A 345 -30.43 -15.26 -6.00
N ILE A 346 -30.18 -14.06 -5.44
CA ILE A 346 -30.87 -13.57 -4.23
C ILE A 346 -32.31 -13.21 -4.61
N GLN A 347 -33.26 -13.67 -3.81
CA GLN A 347 -34.68 -13.36 -3.93
C GLN A 347 -35.20 -12.64 -2.69
N ASP A 348 -34.88 -13.15 -1.51
CA ASP A 348 -35.26 -12.56 -0.23
C ASP A 348 -34.13 -11.68 0.31
N ILE A 349 -34.48 -10.42 0.61
CA ILE A 349 -33.57 -9.43 1.17
C ILE A 349 -33.98 -8.95 2.57
N SER A 350 -34.85 -9.69 3.25
CA SER A 350 -35.33 -9.36 4.60
C SER A 350 -34.20 -9.20 5.63
N ALA A 351 -33.09 -9.89 5.45
CA ALA A 351 -31.87 -9.75 6.27
C ALA A 351 -31.31 -8.32 6.31
N LEU A 352 -31.67 -7.46 5.36
CA LEU A 352 -31.18 -6.08 5.32
C LEU A 352 -31.94 -5.15 6.30
N GLU A 353 -33.03 -5.58 6.94
CA GLU A 353 -33.94 -4.76 7.75
C GLU A 353 -33.19 -3.91 8.80
N ARG A 354 -32.16 -4.45 9.42
CA ARG A 354 -31.40 -3.81 10.51
C ARG A 354 -30.15 -3.07 10.05
N LEU A 355 -29.79 -3.14 8.79
CA LEU A 355 -28.53 -2.62 8.27
C LEU A 355 -28.62 -1.12 7.92
N THR A 356 -29.10 -0.33 8.86
CA THR A 356 -29.41 1.11 8.70
C THR A 356 -28.20 2.01 8.42
N GLN A 357 -26.98 1.46 8.42
CA GLN A 357 -25.77 2.21 8.09
C GLN A 357 -25.42 2.14 6.59
N ILE A 358 -26.12 1.32 5.80
CA ILE A 358 -25.84 1.16 4.37
C ILE A 358 -26.01 2.49 3.63
N GLN A 359 -25.00 2.85 2.88
CA GLN A 359 -24.93 4.03 2.00
C GLN A 359 -24.87 3.64 0.52
N VAL A 360 -24.25 2.50 0.21
CA VAL A 360 -24.16 1.94 -1.13
C VAL A 360 -24.69 0.51 -1.12
N LEU A 361 -25.68 0.26 -1.97
CA LEU A 361 -26.27 -1.06 -2.14
C LEU A 361 -26.35 -1.39 -3.64
N ASP A 362 -25.60 -2.40 -4.06
CA ASP A 362 -25.73 -2.98 -5.39
C ASP A 362 -26.20 -4.42 -5.28
N MET A 363 -27.42 -4.65 -5.73
CA MET A 363 -28.05 -5.97 -5.81
C MET A 363 -28.58 -6.23 -7.22
N SER A 364 -27.99 -5.61 -8.21
CA SER A 364 -28.37 -5.78 -9.59
C SER A 364 -28.19 -7.24 -10.06
N ARG A 365 -28.91 -7.64 -11.09
CA ARG A 365 -28.83 -9.00 -11.68
C ARG A 365 -29.04 -10.12 -10.65
N ASN A 366 -30.16 -10.01 -9.91
CA ASN A 366 -30.64 -10.99 -8.96
C ASN A 366 -32.09 -11.40 -9.31
N ASN A 367 -32.83 -12.00 -8.37
CA ASN A 367 -34.22 -12.45 -8.58
C ASN A 367 -35.19 -11.72 -7.60
N ILE A 368 -34.88 -10.47 -7.24
CA ILE A 368 -35.58 -9.71 -6.21
C ILE A 368 -36.91 -9.19 -6.75
N GLY A 369 -38.01 -9.44 -6.03
CA GLY A 369 -39.33 -8.92 -6.38
C GLY A 369 -39.91 -7.96 -5.34
N ASN A 370 -39.55 -8.12 -4.08
CA ASN A 370 -39.99 -7.27 -2.98
C ASN A 370 -38.79 -6.52 -2.37
N ILE A 371 -38.98 -5.20 -2.18
CA ILE A 371 -37.96 -4.30 -1.62
C ILE A 371 -38.48 -3.50 -0.40
N ASP A 372 -39.60 -3.88 0.20
CA ASP A 372 -40.24 -3.17 1.34
C ASP A 372 -39.28 -2.97 2.50
N VAL A 373 -38.36 -3.93 2.70
CA VAL A 373 -37.33 -3.91 3.76
C VAL A 373 -36.42 -2.69 3.68
N LEU A 374 -36.27 -2.08 2.50
CA LEU A 374 -35.41 -0.91 2.31
C LEU A 374 -35.93 0.36 3.00
N ILE A 375 -37.17 0.37 3.52
CA ILE A 375 -37.79 1.52 4.17
C ILE A 375 -36.93 2.13 5.29
N ASN A 376 -36.15 1.31 5.99
CA ASN A 376 -35.29 1.72 7.10
C ASN A 376 -33.89 2.20 6.67
N LEU A 377 -33.51 1.99 5.40
CA LEU A 377 -32.17 2.28 4.90
C LEU A 377 -32.04 3.74 4.44
N THR A 378 -32.48 4.67 5.28
CA THR A 378 -32.59 6.11 4.97
C THR A 378 -31.26 6.82 4.70
N LYS A 379 -30.11 6.14 4.92
CA LYS A 379 -28.76 6.63 4.60
C LYS A 379 -28.30 6.29 3.20
N LEU A 380 -29.10 5.53 2.43
CA LEU A 380 -28.76 5.15 1.07
C LEU A 380 -28.51 6.39 0.20
N LYS A 381 -27.36 6.41 -0.46
CA LYS A 381 -26.93 7.40 -1.45
C LYS A 381 -26.91 6.82 -2.85
N LYS A 382 -26.49 5.56 -2.95
CA LYS A 382 -26.45 4.82 -4.21
C LYS A 382 -27.18 3.51 -4.06
N LEU A 383 -28.14 3.26 -4.97
CA LEU A 383 -28.92 2.03 -5.03
C LEU A 383 -28.96 1.53 -6.49
N ASP A 384 -28.43 0.33 -6.70
CA ASP A 384 -28.54 -0.39 -7.96
C ASP A 384 -29.34 -1.66 -7.77
N LEU A 385 -30.49 -1.72 -8.44
CA LEU A 385 -31.42 -2.86 -8.47
C LEU A 385 -31.73 -3.30 -9.92
N CYS A 386 -30.87 -2.95 -10.88
CA CYS A 386 -31.05 -3.31 -12.27
C CYS A 386 -31.23 -4.82 -12.47
N HIS A 387 -31.98 -5.21 -13.52
CA HIS A 387 -32.16 -6.62 -13.86
C HIS A 387 -32.67 -7.48 -12.69
N ASN A 388 -33.81 -7.11 -12.13
CA ASN A 388 -34.56 -7.84 -11.11
C ASN A 388 -36.03 -8.02 -11.56
N HIS A 389 -36.96 -8.33 -10.66
CA HIS A 389 -38.39 -8.55 -10.91
C HIS A 389 -39.26 -7.60 -10.09
N ILE A 390 -38.74 -6.40 -9.80
CA ILE A 390 -39.40 -5.41 -8.93
C ILE A 390 -40.58 -4.78 -9.68
N ARG A 391 -41.72 -4.68 -8.99
CA ARG A 391 -42.95 -4.03 -9.47
C ARG A 391 -43.33 -2.82 -8.66
N ASP A 392 -43.23 -2.94 -7.35
CA ASP A 392 -43.58 -1.88 -6.40
C ASP A 392 -42.30 -1.24 -5.84
N ILE A 393 -42.23 0.09 -5.97
CA ILE A 393 -41.13 0.91 -5.49
C ILE A 393 -41.62 2.00 -4.52
N SER A 394 -42.85 1.85 -3.97
CA SER A 394 -43.41 2.83 -3.03
C SER A 394 -42.50 3.13 -1.85
N VAL A 395 -41.76 2.13 -1.37
CA VAL A 395 -40.77 2.23 -0.28
C VAL A 395 -39.69 3.27 -0.56
N LEU A 396 -39.36 3.54 -1.82
CA LEU A 396 -38.26 4.45 -2.21
C LEU A 396 -38.59 5.92 -1.90
N GLU A 397 -39.87 6.31 -1.76
CA GLU A 397 -40.27 7.67 -1.42
C GLU A 397 -39.56 8.22 -0.15
N ASN A 398 -39.20 7.33 0.77
CA ASN A 398 -38.56 7.66 2.03
C ASN A 398 -37.03 7.80 1.93
N LEU A 399 -36.41 7.38 0.83
CA LEU A 399 -34.97 7.33 0.67
C LEU A 399 -34.41 8.65 0.10
N THR A 400 -34.72 9.76 0.74
CA THR A 400 -34.47 11.13 0.26
C THR A 400 -32.99 11.52 0.14
N GLN A 401 -32.05 10.67 0.60
CA GLN A 401 -30.62 10.88 0.45
C GLN A 401 -30.04 10.27 -0.84
N LEU A 402 -30.86 9.59 -1.64
CA LEU A 402 -30.41 8.98 -2.89
C LEU A 402 -29.92 10.05 -3.87
N ASN A 403 -28.67 9.86 -4.34
CA ASN A 403 -28.05 10.60 -5.45
C ASN A 403 -28.05 9.78 -6.74
N VAL A 404 -27.89 8.45 -6.63
CA VAL A 404 -27.80 7.54 -7.77
C VAL A 404 -28.79 6.40 -7.58
N LEU A 405 -29.68 6.21 -8.56
CA LEU A 405 -30.69 5.16 -8.56
C LEU A 405 -30.78 4.48 -9.91
N TYR A 406 -30.45 3.19 -9.94
CA TYR A 406 -30.57 2.36 -11.14
C TYR A 406 -31.60 1.26 -10.93
N LEU A 407 -32.66 1.28 -11.77
CA LEU A 407 -33.79 0.36 -11.78
C LEU A 407 -33.99 -0.28 -13.17
N TYR A 408 -33.02 -0.15 -14.06
CA TYR A 408 -33.08 -0.66 -15.44
C TYR A 408 -33.46 -2.13 -15.49
N LYS A 409 -34.38 -2.47 -16.42
CA LYS A 409 -34.88 -3.86 -16.61
C LYS A 409 -35.46 -4.46 -15.34
N ASN A 410 -36.56 -3.89 -14.87
CA ASN A 410 -37.47 -4.44 -13.89
C ASN A 410 -38.89 -4.52 -14.48
N GLU A 411 -39.93 -4.69 -13.65
CA GLU A 411 -41.32 -4.80 -14.03
C GLU A 411 -42.16 -3.63 -13.49
N ILE A 412 -41.52 -2.45 -13.29
CA ILE A 412 -42.12 -1.25 -12.67
C ILE A 412 -43.03 -0.56 -13.66
N SER A 413 -44.22 -0.20 -13.24
CA SER A 413 -45.19 0.54 -14.05
C SER A 413 -45.48 1.94 -13.49
N ASP A 414 -45.30 2.17 -12.20
CA ASP A 414 -45.51 3.44 -11.52
C ASP A 414 -44.19 3.92 -10.87
N ILE A 415 -43.74 5.11 -11.28
CA ILE A 415 -42.55 5.76 -10.74
C ILE A 415 -42.87 7.04 -9.96
N THR A 416 -44.14 7.28 -9.64
CA THR A 416 -44.58 8.42 -8.81
C THR A 416 -43.85 8.50 -7.46
N PRO A 417 -43.45 7.36 -6.80
CA PRO A 417 -42.65 7.41 -5.55
C PRO A 417 -41.32 8.15 -5.67
N LEU A 418 -40.82 8.37 -6.90
CA LEU A 418 -39.54 9.05 -7.12
C LEU A 418 -39.67 10.58 -7.18
N GLN A 419 -40.87 11.12 -7.21
CA GLN A 419 -41.14 12.55 -7.44
C GLN A 419 -40.45 13.49 -6.44
N ASP A 420 -40.33 13.07 -5.18
CA ASP A 420 -39.76 13.86 -4.08
C ASP A 420 -38.28 13.59 -3.82
N LEU A 421 -37.65 12.71 -4.60
CA LEU A 421 -36.23 12.38 -4.50
C LEU A 421 -35.36 13.44 -5.20
N THR A 422 -35.46 14.67 -4.79
CA THR A 422 -34.86 15.86 -5.44
C THR A 422 -33.33 15.89 -5.39
N ASN A 423 -32.69 15.00 -4.63
CA ASN A 423 -31.24 14.85 -4.58
C ASN A 423 -30.68 13.90 -5.66
N LEU A 424 -31.55 13.27 -6.47
CA LEU A 424 -31.09 12.38 -7.55
C LEU A 424 -30.34 13.17 -8.62
N GLU A 425 -29.12 12.72 -8.87
CA GLU A 425 -28.22 13.21 -9.93
C GLU A 425 -28.22 12.23 -11.12
N GLU A 426 -28.33 10.92 -10.84
CA GLU A 426 -28.37 9.86 -11.84
C GLU A 426 -29.58 8.96 -11.60
N LEU A 427 -30.37 8.73 -12.66
CA LEU A 427 -31.53 7.86 -12.64
C LEU A 427 -31.61 7.04 -13.95
N ASP A 428 -31.69 5.72 -13.82
CA ASP A 428 -32.03 4.84 -14.95
C ASP A 428 -33.24 3.97 -14.59
N VAL A 429 -34.38 4.23 -15.21
CA VAL A 429 -35.60 3.43 -15.10
C VAL A 429 -35.99 2.77 -16.44
N THR A 430 -35.09 2.77 -17.41
CA THR A 430 -35.37 2.22 -18.76
C THR A 430 -35.57 0.70 -18.73
N GLY A 431 -36.27 0.17 -19.74
CA GLY A 431 -36.56 -1.26 -19.77
C GLY A 431 -37.60 -1.73 -18.76
N ASN A 432 -38.41 -0.82 -18.21
CA ASN A 432 -39.55 -1.08 -17.34
C ASN A 432 -40.89 -0.92 -18.11
N LEU A 433 -42.01 -0.97 -17.41
CA LEU A 433 -43.38 -0.82 -17.97
C LEU A 433 -43.92 0.61 -17.78
N VAL A 434 -43.05 1.57 -17.57
CA VAL A 434 -43.39 2.97 -17.29
C VAL A 434 -43.92 3.63 -18.58
N ASN A 435 -45.06 4.35 -18.44
CA ASN A 435 -45.67 5.10 -19.53
C ASN A 435 -45.62 6.63 -19.32
N ASP A 436 -45.41 7.08 -18.08
CA ASP A 436 -45.34 8.49 -17.72
C ASP A 436 -44.08 8.76 -16.92
N TYR A 437 -43.24 9.66 -17.42
CA TYR A 437 -41.97 10.09 -16.81
C TYR A 437 -42.03 11.51 -16.25
N SER A 438 -43.19 12.16 -16.24
CA SER A 438 -43.36 13.57 -15.86
C SER A 438 -42.88 13.87 -14.43
N CYS A 439 -42.99 12.90 -13.52
CA CYS A 439 -42.58 13.06 -12.12
C CYS A 439 -41.06 13.11 -11.92
N VAL A 440 -40.26 12.72 -12.90
CA VAL A 440 -38.77 12.67 -12.84
C VAL A 440 -38.09 13.56 -13.88
N GLU A 441 -38.81 14.45 -14.54
CA GLU A 441 -38.23 15.37 -15.54
C GLU A 441 -37.04 16.18 -15.01
N PHE A 442 -36.99 16.46 -13.74
CA PHE A 442 -35.87 17.19 -13.11
C PHE A 442 -34.54 16.49 -13.22
N VAL A 443 -34.51 15.14 -13.21
CA VAL A 443 -33.30 14.34 -13.36
C VAL A 443 -33.00 14.07 -14.83
N LEU A 444 -34.03 13.79 -15.65
CA LEU A 444 -33.87 13.49 -17.08
C LEU A 444 -33.27 14.67 -17.85
N ARG A 445 -33.59 15.91 -17.47
CA ARG A 445 -33.00 17.12 -18.08
C ARG A 445 -31.53 17.31 -17.77
N LEU A 446 -31.02 16.77 -16.66
CA LEU A 446 -29.59 16.79 -16.34
C LEU A 446 -28.81 15.83 -17.23
N ASN A 447 -29.37 14.66 -17.52
CA ASN A 447 -28.72 13.63 -18.37
C ASN A 447 -28.70 13.97 -19.87
N GLU A 448 -29.57 14.88 -20.34
CA GLU A 448 -29.56 15.40 -21.72
C GLU A 448 -28.53 16.52 -21.93
N LEU A 449 -27.93 17.05 -20.87
CA LEU A 449 -26.95 18.14 -20.90
C LEU A 449 -25.50 17.67 -20.75
N LEU A 450 -25.27 16.37 -20.54
CA LEU A 450 -23.95 15.69 -20.49
C LEU A 450 -23.77 14.79 -21.70
#